data_e13d4d2c5afc11f764183fbc3710a315
#
_entry.id   e13d4d2c5afc11f764183fbc3710a315
#
_cell.length_a   1.000
_cell.length_b   1.000
_cell.length_c   1.000
_cell.angle_alpha   90.00
_cell.angle_beta   90.00
_cell.angle_gamma   90.00
#
_symmetry.space_group_name_H-M   'P 1'
#
loop_
_entity.id
_entity.type
_entity.pdbx_description
1 polymer ?
#
loop_
_entity_poly.entity_id
_entity_poly.type
_entity_poly.pdbx_seq_one_letter_code
_entity_poly.pdbx_strand_id
1 'polypeptide(L)'
;MSELILENVSRWYGNVVAVNGVTMKVGPGVTGLLGPNGAGKSTLIHMMGGFLAPSSGSVTLDGTPIWRNPGVYRSLGLVPERESAYDFLTGQQFILAMAKLHKLPDPRAAARRAIGLVEMDYAAGRPIGNYSKGMKQRIKMASALVHDPPVLLLDEPFNGMDPRQRLQLMDLIQRMAAEGRTILFSSHILEEVERLASHIEVIVAGRHAASGDFRKIRRLMTDRPHIFLVRSSDDRRLAAAVIADGSARSVQLTDKGLQVEAVDFQRFTWLLPQISRDADVRLWEVSPADESLESVFSYLVAR
;
A
#
# COMPACT_ATOMS: atom_id res chain seq x y z
N MET A 1 16.11 -1.78 13.51
CA MET A 1 14.91 -1.68 12.65
C MET A 1 15.42 -1.60 11.23
N SER A 2 14.97 -2.48 10.35
CA SER A 2 15.53 -2.57 9.00
C SER A 2 14.91 -1.57 8.05
N GLU A 3 15.72 -0.96 7.17
CA GLU A 3 15.31 0.08 6.25
C GLU A 3 15.81 -0.20 4.84
N LEU A 4 14.90 -0.16 3.87
CA LEU A 4 15.20 -0.24 2.45
C LEU A 4 15.32 1.16 1.86
N ILE A 5 16.41 1.42 1.12
CA ILE A 5 16.65 2.70 0.45
C ILE A 5 16.91 2.44 -1.04
N LEU A 6 16.19 3.17 -1.87
CA LEU A 6 16.40 3.26 -3.30
C LEU A 6 16.92 4.66 -3.62
N GLU A 7 18.05 4.74 -4.33
CA GLU A 7 18.68 6.00 -4.72
C GLU A 7 18.79 6.09 -6.24
N ASN A 8 17.98 6.95 -6.83
CA ASN A 8 17.94 7.25 -8.26
C ASN A 8 17.87 6.00 -9.15
N VAL A 9 17.02 5.04 -8.73
CA VAL A 9 16.92 3.71 -9.35
C VAL A 9 16.17 3.78 -10.67
N SER A 10 16.80 3.24 -11.71
CA SER A 10 16.16 3.07 -13.03
C SER A 10 16.29 1.63 -13.52
N ARG A 11 15.31 1.18 -14.31
CA ARG A 11 15.34 -0.10 -15.00
C ARG A 11 14.78 0.00 -16.40
N TRP A 12 15.57 -0.46 -17.37
CA TRP A 12 15.23 -0.50 -18.78
C TRP A 12 15.20 -1.93 -19.29
N TYR A 13 14.27 -2.23 -20.19
CA TYR A 13 14.16 -3.47 -20.95
C TYR A 13 14.21 -3.11 -22.44
N GLY A 14 15.41 -3.15 -23.02
CA GLY A 14 15.63 -2.59 -24.35
C GLY A 14 15.24 -1.11 -24.39
N ASN A 15 14.28 -0.76 -25.24
CA ASN A 15 13.78 0.63 -25.38
C ASN A 15 12.65 0.99 -24.40
N VAL A 16 12.22 0.05 -23.55
CA VAL A 16 11.14 0.28 -22.59
C VAL A 16 11.72 0.68 -21.24
N VAL A 17 11.37 1.85 -20.75
CA VAL A 17 11.72 2.34 -19.42
C VAL A 17 10.64 1.90 -18.44
N ALA A 18 10.91 0.89 -17.65
CA ALA A 18 9.96 0.38 -16.66
C ALA A 18 9.99 1.18 -15.34
N VAL A 19 11.17 1.67 -14.94
CA VAL A 19 11.40 2.51 -13.76
C VAL A 19 12.42 3.58 -14.13
N ASN A 20 12.21 4.82 -13.69
CA ASN A 20 13.03 5.97 -14.07
C ASN A 20 13.31 6.89 -12.88
N GLY A 21 14.53 6.85 -12.36
CA GLY A 21 15.05 7.78 -11.34
C GLY A 21 14.28 7.74 -10.02
N VAL A 22 13.81 6.55 -9.59
CA VAL A 22 13.04 6.42 -8.34
C VAL A 22 13.97 6.52 -7.15
N THR A 23 13.67 7.46 -6.25
CA THR A 23 14.28 7.59 -4.93
C THR A 23 13.19 7.47 -3.89
N MET A 24 13.30 6.48 -3.01
CA MET A 24 12.32 6.23 -1.96
C MET A 24 12.95 5.48 -0.79
N LYS A 25 12.27 5.51 0.36
CA LYS A 25 12.72 4.93 1.61
C LYS A 25 11.57 4.16 2.26
N VAL A 26 11.80 2.88 2.59
CA VAL A 26 10.81 2.03 3.23
C VAL A 26 11.34 1.62 4.60
N GLY A 27 10.70 2.12 5.64
CA GLY A 27 11.03 1.85 7.05
C GLY A 27 10.05 0.91 7.73
N PRO A 28 10.17 0.75 9.07
CA PRO A 28 9.30 -0.09 9.87
C PRO A 28 7.82 0.31 9.74
N GLY A 29 6.94 -0.70 9.82
CA GLY A 29 5.51 -0.55 9.61
C GLY A 29 5.08 -1.04 8.24
N VAL A 30 3.89 -0.64 7.79
CA VAL A 30 3.33 -1.05 6.50
C VAL A 30 3.35 0.11 5.53
N THR A 31 4.07 -0.06 4.42
CA THR A 31 4.10 0.86 3.28
C THR A 31 3.34 0.26 2.10
N GLY A 32 2.37 1.00 1.58
CA GLY A 32 1.64 0.65 0.35
C GLY A 32 2.32 1.21 -0.88
N LEU A 33 2.67 0.37 -1.85
CA LEU A 33 3.18 0.76 -3.16
C LEU A 33 2.03 0.82 -4.16
N LEU A 34 1.57 2.02 -4.43
CA LEU A 34 0.39 2.28 -5.23
C LEU A 34 0.75 2.73 -6.66
N GLY A 35 -0.04 2.32 -7.63
CA GLY A 35 0.10 2.75 -9.01
C GLY A 35 -0.74 1.90 -9.97
N PRO A 36 -1.05 2.41 -11.17
CA PRO A 36 -1.79 1.64 -12.16
C PRO A 36 -1.02 0.41 -12.63
N ASN A 37 -1.69 -0.49 -13.33
CA ASN A 37 -1.03 -1.63 -13.96
C ASN A 37 0.01 -1.13 -14.95
N GLY A 38 1.20 -1.76 -14.93
CA GLY A 38 2.33 -1.34 -15.76
C GLY A 38 3.13 -0.13 -15.21
N ALA A 39 2.77 0.43 -14.06
CA ALA A 39 3.50 1.58 -13.48
C ALA A 39 4.93 1.26 -13.01
N GLY A 40 5.34 -0.02 -12.96
CA GLY A 40 6.67 -0.43 -12.52
C GLY A 40 6.75 -1.01 -11.11
N LYS A 41 5.62 -1.23 -10.42
CA LYS A 41 5.57 -1.74 -9.04
C LYS A 41 6.31 -3.07 -8.86
N SER A 42 5.95 -4.10 -9.63
CA SER A 42 6.62 -5.41 -9.56
C SER A 42 8.10 -5.34 -9.92
N THR A 43 8.47 -4.46 -10.86
CA THR A 43 9.89 -4.22 -11.21
C THR A 43 10.66 -3.65 -10.01
N LEU A 44 10.09 -2.69 -9.28
CA LEU A 44 10.68 -2.15 -8.06
C LEU A 44 10.80 -3.21 -6.97
N ILE A 45 9.73 -3.98 -6.72
CA ILE A 45 9.74 -5.07 -5.72
C ILE A 45 10.81 -6.12 -6.07
N HIS A 46 10.95 -6.48 -7.34
CA HIS A 46 11.98 -7.43 -7.76
C HIS A 46 13.41 -6.88 -7.60
N MET A 47 13.63 -5.58 -7.80
CA MET A 47 14.92 -4.96 -7.51
C MET A 47 15.21 -4.92 -6.00
N MET A 48 14.23 -4.56 -5.19
CA MET A 48 14.32 -4.59 -3.72
C MET A 48 14.52 -6.01 -3.17
N GLY A 49 13.96 -7.02 -3.82
CA GLY A 49 14.14 -8.43 -3.47
C GLY A 49 15.45 -9.06 -3.99
N GLY A 50 16.25 -8.31 -4.77
CA GLY A 50 17.50 -8.81 -5.35
C GLY A 50 17.33 -9.78 -6.53
N PHE A 51 16.11 -9.92 -7.08
CA PHE A 51 15.83 -10.75 -8.27
C PHE A 51 16.20 -10.04 -9.57
N LEU A 52 16.30 -8.72 -9.52
CA LEU A 52 16.56 -7.88 -10.68
C LEU A 52 17.60 -6.82 -10.33
N ALA A 53 18.62 -6.68 -11.19
CA ALA A 53 19.56 -5.58 -11.07
C ALA A 53 18.92 -4.26 -11.50
N PRO A 54 19.16 -3.14 -10.82
CA PRO A 54 18.90 -1.84 -11.40
C PRO A 54 19.80 -1.61 -12.63
N SER A 55 19.31 -0.89 -13.63
CA SER A 55 20.11 -0.42 -14.76
C SER A 55 20.97 0.79 -14.36
N SER A 56 20.48 1.59 -13.40
CA SER A 56 21.17 2.72 -12.80
C SER A 56 20.67 2.93 -11.37
N GLY A 57 21.47 3.56 -10.54
CA GLY A 57 21.16 3.79 -9.13
C GLY A 57 21.49 2.61 -8.23
N SER A 58 21.08 2.67 -6.97
CA SER A 58 21.38 1.67 -5.96
C SER A 58 20.15 1.29 -5.14
N VAL A 59 20.10 0.01 -4.70
CA VAL A 59 19.12 -0.49 -3.74
C VAL A 59 19.87 -1.14 -2.59
N THR A 60 19.61 -0.63 -1.38
CA THR A 60 20.31 -1.09 -0.16
C THR A 60 19.31 -1.48 0.93
N LEU A 61 19.70 -2.43 1.77
CA LEU A 61 19.07 -2.77 3.05
C LEU A 61 20.07 -2.44 4.16
N ASP A 62 19.69 -1.54 5.06
CA ASP A 62 20.55 -1.07 6.16
C ASP A 62 21.95 -0.65 5.66
N GLY A 63 22.00 0.08 4.53
CA GLY A 63 23.21 0.54 3.87
C GLY A 63 23.97 -0.53 3.07
N THR A 64 23.52 -1.79 3.10
CA THR A 64 24.17 -2.91 2.39
C THR A 64 23.52 -3.14 1.03
N PRO A 65 24.27 -3.13 -0.10
CA PRO A 65 23.71 -3.42 -1.42
C PRO A 65 23.05 -4.79 -1.50
N ILE A 66 21.86 -4.85 -2.11
CA ILE A 66 21.03 -6.07 -2.17
C ILE A 66 21.44 -6.97 -3.35
N TRP A 67 21.73 -6.37 -4.52
CA TRP A 67 22.00 -7.14 -5.73
C TRP A 67 23.21 -8.04 -5.57
N ARG A 68 23.02 -9.34 -5.87
CA ARG A 68 24.06 -10.40 -5.76
C ARG A 68 24.65 -10.52 -4.35
N ASN A 69 23.88 -10.23 -3.32
CA ASN A 69 24.32 -10.34 -1.93
C ASN A 69 23.49 -11.37 -1.13
N PRO A 70 23.90 -12.65 -1.16
CA PRO A 70 23.16 -13.71 -0.45
C PRO A 70 23.04 -13.50 1.06
N GLY A 71 23.93 -12.71 1.68
CA GLY A 71 23.85 -12.35 3.08
C GLY A 71 22.61 -11.55 3.42
N VAL A 72 22.22 -10.64 2.53
CA VAL A 72 21.04 -9.78 2.70
C VAL A 72 19.74 -10.57 2.49
N TYR A 73 19.72 -11.60 1.62
CA TYR A 73 18.50 -12.36 1.33
C TYR A 73 17.93 -13.10 2.54
N ARG A 74 18.76 -13.34 3.58
CA ARG A 74 18.28 -13.90 4.85
C ARG A 74 17.38 -12.93 5.63
N SER A 75 17.47 -11.64 5.33
CA SER A 75 16.66 -10.59 5.96
C SER A 75 15.44 -10.20 5.14
N LEU A 76 15.25 -10.80 3.96
CA LEU A 76 14.18 -10.47 3.02
C LEU A 76 13.24 -11.66 2.81
N GLY A 77 11.95 -11.46 3.00
CA GLY A 77 10.90 -12.35 2.53
C GLY A 77 10.19 -11.73 1.33
N LEU A 78 10.03 -12.48 0.24
CA LEU A 78 9.32 -12.01 -0.95
C LEU A 78 8.15 -12.93 -1.27
N VAL A 79 6.98 -12.33 -1.47
CA VAL A 79 5.79 -12.95 -2.07
C VAL A 79 5.60 -12.36 -3.45
N PRO A 80 5.90 -13.10 -4.54
CA PRO A 80 5.70 -12.60 -5.89
C PRO A 80 4.22 -12.67 -6.30
N GLU A 81 3.80 -11.81 -7.25
CA GLU A 81 2.46 -11.84 -7.82
C GLU A 81 2.14 -13.18 -8.45
N ARG A 82 3.05 -13.69 -9.30
CA ARG A 82 2.85 -14.95 -10.02
C ARG A 82 2.89 -16.16 -9.10
N GLU A 83 2.23 -17.24 -9.51
CA GLU A 83 2.32 -18.54 -8.83
C GLU A 83 3.75 -19.06 -8.88
N SER A 84 4.31 -19.37 -7.71
CA SER A 84 5.71 -19.83 -7.55
C SER A 84 5.81 -21.15 -6.81
N ALA A 85 4.67 -21.83 -6.57
CA ALA A 85 4.65 -23.11 -5.88
C ALA A 85 4.51 -24.26 -6.87
N TYR A 86 5.13 -25.40 -6.56
CA TYR A 86 5.07 -26.61 -7.39
C TYR A 86 3.82 -27.41 -7.07
N ASP A 87 2.94 -27.59 -8.04
CA ASP A 87 1.62 -28.23 -7.88
C ASP A 87 1.66 -29.67 -7.37
N PHE A 88 2.74 -30.41 -7.65
CA PHE A 88 2.93 -31.81 -7.23
C PHE A 88 3.39 -31.95 -5.79
N LEU A 89 3.90 -30.89 -5.15
CA LEU A 89 4.30 -30.92 -3.74
C LEU A 89 3.11 -30.67 -2.83
N THR A 90 3.15 -31.24 -1.62
CA THR A 90 2.23 -30.81 -0.55
C THR A 90 2.70 -29.46 0.02
N GLY A 91 1.78 -28.70 0.65
CA GLY A 91 2.14 -27.45 1.32
C GLY A 91 3.27 -27.65 2.34
N GLN A 92 3.21 -28.73 3.13
CA GLN A 92 4.25 -29.07 4.10
C GLN A 92 5.60 -29.37 3.44
N GLN A 93 5.61 -30.15 2.34
CA GLN A 93 6.84 -30.44 1.59
C GLN A 93 7.47 -29.18 1.01
N PHE A 94 6.65 -28.30 0.45
CA PHE A 94 7.11 -27.04 -0.14
C PHE A 94 7.75 -26.14 0.93
N ILE A 95 7.06 -25.87 2.05
CA ILE A 95 7.61 -25.00 3.10
C ILE A 95 8.84 -25.65 3.79
N LEU A 96 8.85 -26.96 3.97
CA LEU A 96 10.03 -27.67 4.48
C LEU A 96 11.24 -27.54 3.54
N ALA A 97 11.02 -27.60 2.22
CA ALA A 97 12.07 -27.35 1.23
C ALA A 97 12.65 -25.94 1.37
N MET A 98 11.79 -24.92 1.50
CA MET A 98 12.23 -23.54 1.72
C MET A 98 13.04 -23.40 3.02
N ALA A 99 12.58 -23.99 4.12
CA ALA A 99 13.32 -23.98 5.38
C ALA A 99 14.73 -24.61 5.28
N LYS A 100 14.84 -25.70 4.51
CA LYS A 100 16.14 -26.33 4.22
C LYS A 100 17.05 -25.48 3.35
N LEU A 101 16.50 -24.81 2.32
CA LEU A 101 17.25 -23.88 1.44
C LEU A 101 17.81 -22.71 2.25
N HIS A 102 17.06 -22.19 3.22
CA HIS A 102 17.53 -21.17 4.15
C HIS A 102 18.52 -21.71 5.21
N LYS A 103 18.79 -23.04 5.24
CA LYS A 103 19.69 -23.71 6.19
C LYS A 103 19.32 -23.43 7.65
N LEU A 104 18.01 -23.45 7.95
CA LEU A 104 17.51 -23.19 9.31
C LEU A 104 17.92 -24.35 10.25
N PRO A 105 18.20 -24.10 11.54
CA PRO A 105 18.64 -25.12 12.50
C PRO A 105 17.61 -26.24 12.66
N ASP A 106 16.33 -25.93 12.78
CA ASP A 106 15.22 -26.89 12.77
C ASP A 106 14.24 -26.56 11.62
N PRO A 107 14.46 -27.10 10.41
CA PRO A 107 13.59 -26.85 9.27
C PRO A 107 12.15 -27.33 9.46
N ARG A 108 11.95 -28.41 10.27
CA ARG A 108 10.61 -28.95 10.51
C ARG A 108 9.79 -28.04 11.43
N ALA A 109 10.39 -27.56 12.51
CA ALA A 109 9.73 -26.60 13.41
C ALA A 109 9.43 -25.28 12.68
N ALA A 110 10.39 -24.76 11.92
CA ALA A 110 10.20 -23.54 11.11
C ALA A 110 9.06 -23.68 10.09
N ALA A 111 8.98 -24.82 9.40
CA ALA A 111 7.91 -25.09 8.45
C ALA A 111 6.53 -25.14 9.14
N ARG A 112 6.41 -25.86 10.26
CA ARG A 112 5.16 -25.91 11.05
C ARG A 112 4.74 -24.51 11.52
N ARG A 113 5.66 -23.73 12.08
CA ARG A 113 5.40 -22.36 12.51
C ARG A 113 4.87 -21.50 11.36
N ALA A 114 5.55 -21.52 10.20
CA ALA A 114 5.16 -20.72 9.05
C ALA A 114 3.78 -21.11 8.48
N ILE A 115 3.46 -22.40 8.45
CA ILE A 115 2.15 -22.91 8.03
C ILE A 115 1.06 -22.47 9.01
N GLY A 116 1.32 -22.56 10.33
CA GLY A 116 0.40 -22.12 11.37
C GLY A 116 0.13 -20.61 11.32
N LEU A 117 1.15 -19.78 11.06
CA LEU A 117 0.98 -18.32 10.92
C LEU A 117 -0.05 -17.93 9.84
N VAL A 118 -0.15 -18.71 8.77
CA VAL A 118 -1.07 -18.48 7.67
C VAL A 118 -2.33 -19.35 7.74
N GLU A 119 -2.56 -20.05 8.87
CA GLU A 119 -3.72 -20.90 9.14
C GLU A 119 -3.94 -21.99 8.07
N MET A 120 -2.87 -22.67 7.65
CA MET A 120 -2.91 -23.69 6.59
C MET A 120 -2.65 -25.13 7.10
N ASP A 121 -2.66 -25.37 8.43
CA ASP A 121 -2.40 -26.69 9.02
C ASP A 121 -3.35 -27.76 8.49
N TYR A 122 -4.64 -27.43 8.35
CA TYR A 122 -5.70 -28.35 7.88
C TYR A 122 -5.48 -28.86 6.44
N ALA A 123 -4.69 -28.17 5.64
CA ALA A 123 -4.46 -28.48 4.24
C ALA A 123 -2.98 -28.81 3.93
N ALA A 124 -2.09 -28.72 4.93
CA ALA A 124 -0.64 -28.84 4.74
C ALA A 124 -0.19 -30.16 4.07
N GLY A 125 -0.92 -31.25 4.30
CA GLY A 125 -0.65 -32.56 3.69
C GLY A 125 -1.24 -32.77 2.29
N ARG A 126 -2.01 -31.80 1.75
CA ARG A 126 -2.62 -31.90 0.43
C ARG A 126 -1.69 -31.33 -0.65
N PRO A 127 -1.69 -31.87 -1.89
CA PRO A 127 -0.96 -31.29 -3.02
C PRO A 127 -1.41 -29.85 -3.29
N ILE A 128 -0.45 -28.96 -3.58
CA ILE A 128 -0.69 -27.54 -3.86
C ILE A 128 -1.55 -27.34 -5.13
N GLY A 129 -1.47 -28.26 -6.10
CA GLY A 129 -2.34 -28.27 -7.25
C GLY A 129 -3.85 -28.30 -6.92
N ASN A 130 -4.21 -28.85 -5.75
CA ASN A 130 -5.60 -28.92 -5.26
C ASN A 130 -5.97 -27.71 -4.37
N TYR A 131 -5.12 -26.70 -4.27
CA TYR A 131 -5.41 -25.51 -3.48
C TYR A 131 -6.23 -24.50 -4.27
N SER A 132 -7.14 -23.80 -3.57
CA SER A 132 -7.77 -22.60 -4.12
C SER A 132 -6.70 -21.50 -4.33
N LYS A 133 -7.02 -20.46 -5.12
CA LYS A 133 -6.13 -19.31 -5.29
C LYS A 133 -5.73 -18.68 -3.95
N GLY A 134 -6.67 -18.49 -3.04
CA GLY A 134 -6.39 -17.96 -1.71
C GLY A 134 -5.51 -18.87 -0.86
N MET A 135 -5.67 -20.20 -0.95
CA MET A 135 -4.77 -21.15 -0.29
C MET A 135 -3.35 -21.13 -0.89
N LYS A 136 -3.23 -21.01 -2.21
CA LYS A 136 -1.94 -20.83 -2.90
C LYS A 136 -1.26 -19.54 -2.44
N GLN A 137 -2.02 -18.46 -2.27
CA GLN A 137 -1.49 -17.19 -1.78
C GLN A 137 -1.00 -17.28 -0.33
N ARG A 138 -1.75 -17.94 0.55
CA ARG A 138 -1.33 -18.20 1.94
C ARG A 138 -0.06 -19.04 2.01
N ILE A 139 0.07 -20.08 1.21
CA ILE A 139 1.27 -20.92 1.22
C ILE A 139 2.50 -20.16 0.66
N LYS A 140 2.34 -19.25 -0.30
CA LYS A 140 3.39 -18.33 -0.73
C LYS A 140 3.83 -17.41 0.42
N MET A 141 2.87 -16.87 1.17
CA MET A 141 3.17 -16.08 2.36
C MET A 141 3.95 -16.92 3.40
N ALA A 142 3.54 -18.17 3.67
CA ALA A 142 4.27 -19.06 4.56
C ALA A 142 5.72 -19.27 4.09
N SER A 143 5.96 -19.40 2.79
CA SER A 143 7.31 -19.56 2.24
C SER A 143 8.19 -18.33 2.49
N ALA A 144 7.64 -17.14 2.37
CA ALA A 144 8.34 -15.88 2.66
C ALA A 144 8.60 -15.68 4.16
N LEU A 145 7.78 -16.29 5.03
CA LEU A 145 7.88 -16.19 6.50
C LEU A 145 8.71 -17.29 7.16
N VAL A 146 9.10 -18.33 6.42
CA VAL A 146 9.69 -19.54 7.03
C VAL A 146 11.00 -19.27 7.79
N HIS A 147 11.79 -18.31 7.33
CA HIS A 147 13.07 -17.90 7.92
C HIS A 147 12.97 -16.66 8.81
N ASP A 148 11.73 -16.20 9.09
CA ASP A 148 11.41 -15.12 10.00
C ASP A 148 12.10 -13.78 9.65
N PRO A 149 11.95 -13.27 8.41
CA PRO A 149 12.66 -12.09 7.96
C PRO A 149 12.15 -10.80 8.61
N PRO A 150 13.01 -9.82 8.90
CA PRO A 150 12.60 -8.50 9.38
C PRO A 150 11.96 -7.63 8.28
N VAL A 151 12.17 -7.95 7.00
CA VAL A 151 11.63 -7.21 5.86
C VAL A 151 10.80 -8.11 4.98
N LEU A 152 9.59 -7.67 4.63
CA LEU A 152 8.66 -8.38 3.75
C LEU A 152 8.31 -7.52 2.53
N LEU A 153 8.46 -8.10 1.36
CA LEU A 153 8.08 -7.52 0.07
C LEU A 153 6.93 -8.36 -0.51
N LEU A 154 5.77 -7.76 -0.67
CA LEU A 154 4.54 -8.47 -1.04
C LEU A 154 3.99 -7.87 -2.33
N ASP A 155 4.05 -8.62 -3.43
CA ASP A 155 3.53 -8.18 -4.72
C ASP A 155 2.11 -8.70 -4.91
N GLU A 156 1.12 -7.79 -4.87
CA GLU A 156 -0.32 -8.08 -4.97
C GLU A 156 -0.76 -9.23 -4.04
N PRO A 157 -0.50 -9.16 -2.71
CA PRO A 157 -0.65 -10.30 -1.80
C PRO A 157 -2.09 -10.78 -1.62
N PHE A 158 -3.09 -9.97 -1.97
CA PHE A 158 -4.51 -10.27 -1.76
C PHE A 158 -5.21 -10.82 -3.01
N ASN A 159 -4.50 -10.95 -4.13
CA ASN A 159 -5.07 -11.42 -5.39
C ASN A 159 -5.65 -12.83 -5.27
N GLY A 160 -6.92 -12.96 -5.69
CA GLY A 160 -7.61 -14.25 -5.72
C GLY A 160 -8.10 -14.77 -4.36
N MET A 161 -8.02 -13.94 -3.31
CA MET A 161 -8.59 -14.22 -2.00
C MET A 161 -10.05 -13.78 -1.90
N ASP A 162 -10.87 -14.55 -1.19
CA ASP A 162 -12.19 -14.09 -0.77
C ASP A 162 -12.08 -12.97 0.31
N PRO A 163 -13.15 -12.20 0.57
CA PRO A 163 -13.12 -11.09 1.51
C PRO A 163 -12.66 -11.48 2.93
N ARG A 164 -13.07 -12.66 3.42
CA ARG A 164 -12.68 -13.14 4.75
C ARG A 164 -11.19 -13.47 4.84
N GLN A 165 -10.68 -14.20 3.85
CA GLN A 165 -9.26 -14.55 3.76
C GLN A 165 -8.39 -13.31 3.63
N ARG A 166 -8.85 -12.31 2.86
CA ARG A 166 -8.17 -11.02 2.70
C ARG A 166 -8.03 -10.30 4.05
N LEU A 167 -9.11 -10.22 4.84
CA LEU A 167 -9.08 -9.61 6.16
C LEU A 167 -8.11 -10.33 7.11
N GLN A 168 -8.13 -11.66 7.13
CA GLN A 168 -7.21 -12.46 7.97
C GLN A 168 -5.74 -12.22 7.59
N LEU A 169 -5.43 -12.09 6.29
CA LEU A 169 -4.07 -11.79 5.86
C LEU A 169 -3.67 -10.35 6.21
N MET A 170 -4.58 -9.38 6.10
CA MET A 170 -4.34 -8.01 6.54
C MET A 170 -4.03 -7.94 8.04
N ASP A 171 -4.81 -8.63 8.87
CA ASP A 171 -4.58 -8.70 10.31
C ASP A 171 -3.21 -9.34 10.65
N LEU A 172 -2.79 -10.36 9.90
CA LEU A 172 -1.46 -10.95 10.05
C LEU A 172 -0.36 -9.94 9.72
N ILE A 173 -0.50 -9.21 8.62
CA ILE A 173 0.47 -8.16 8.20
C ILE A 173 0.54 -7.05 9.25
N GLN A 174 -0.59 -6.60 9.79
CA GLN A 174 -0.62 -5.57 10.83
C GLN A 174 0.07 -6.02 12.11
N ARG A 175 -0.17 -7.28 12.57
CA ARG A 175 0.53 -7.83 13.74
C ARG A 175 2.05 -7.86 13.53
N MET A 176 2.51 -8.34 12.37
CA MET A 176 3.94 -8.37 12.05
C MET A 176 4.57 -6.98 12.00
N ALA A 177 3.85 -5.98 11.48
CA ALA A 177 4.30 -4.60 11.49
C ALA A 177 4.38 -4.01 12.91
N ALA A 178 3.42 -4.34 13.78
CA ALA A 178 3.44 -3.95 15.20
C ALA A 178 4.62 -4.58 15.97
N GLU A 179 5.14 -5.73 15.51
CA GLU A 179 6.36 -6.35 16.01
C GLU A 179 7.65 -5.65 15.52
N GLY A 180 7.53 -4.58 14.71
CA GLY A 180 8.65 -3.77 14.22
C GLY A 180 9.21 -4.20 12.88
N ARG A 181 8.53 -5.06 12.12
CA ARG A 181 8.97 -5.45 10.76
C ARG A 181 8.72 -4.32 9.77
N THR A 182 9.54 -4.28 8.75
CA THR A 182 9.37 -3.43 7.57
C THR A 182 8.62 -4.19 6.51
N ILE A 183 7.44 -3.72 6.11
CA ILE A 183 6.57 -4.40 5.15
C ILE A 183 6.21 -3.45 4.03
N LEU A 184 6.54 -3.83 2.80
CA LEU A 184 6.08 -3.16 1.58
C LEU A 184 5.13 -4.09 0.86
N PHE A 185 3.94 -3.61 0.49
CA PHE A 185 3.04 -4.35 -0.37
C PHE A 185 2.57 -3.50 -1.54
N SER A 186 2.47 -4.12 -2.72
CA SER A 186 1.82 -3.48 -3.85
C SER A 186 0.34 -3.82 -3.86
N SER A 187 -0.47 -2.86 -4.27
CA SER A 187 -1.86 -3.09 -4.65
C SER A 187 -2.31 -2.07 -5.70
N HIS A 188 -3.27 -2.46 -6.52
CA HIS A 188 -4.02 -1.58 -7.40
C HIS A 188 -5.42 -1.27 -6.81
N ILE A 189 -5.77 -1.87 -5.67
CA ILE A 189 -7.03 -1.68 -4.94
C ILE A 189 -6.78 -0.67 -3.82
N LEU A 190 -7.36 0.51 -3.97
CA LEU A 190 -7.14 1.64 -3.06
C LEU A 190 -7.61 1.36 -1.63
N GLU A 191 -8.74 0.67 -1.48
CA GLU A 191 -9.31 0.27 -0.18
C GLU A 191 -8.36 -0.62 0.63
N GLU A 192 -7.59 -1.51 -0.04
CA GLU A 192 -6.59 -2.34 0.63
C GLU A 192 -5.45 -1.50 1.20
N VAL A 193 -4.99 -0.51 0.41
CA VAL A 193 -3.91 0.40 0.81
C VAL A 193 -4.39 1.31 1.94
N GLU A 194 -5.57 1.88 1.83
CA GLU A 194 -6.17 2.78 2.83
C GLU A 194 -6.37 2.09 4.19
N ARG A 195 -6.75 0.82 4.16
CA ARG A 195 -6.98 0.02 5.37
C ARG A 195 -5.69 -0.44 6.05
N LEU A 196 -4.65 -0.76 5.28
CA LEU A 196 -3.48 -1.48 5.78
C LEU A 196 -2.25 -0.58 5.93
N ALA A 197 -2.04 0.36 5.00
CA ALA A 197 -0.83 1.17 4.96
C ALA A 197 -0.91 2.39 5.88
N SER A 198 0.15 2.62 6.64
CA SER A 198 0.39 3.88 7.36
C SER A 198 1.13 4.92 6.52
N HIS A 199 1.80 4.45 5.47
CA HIS A 199 2.59 5.24 4.54
C HIS A 199 2.37 4.73 3.12
N ILE A 200 2.30 5.62 2.14
CA ILE A 200 2.16 5.25 0.74
C ILE A 200 3.31 5.79 -0.11
N GLU A 201 3.68 5.01 -1.11
CA GLU A 201 4.57 5.39 -2.19
C GLU A 201 3.80 5.25 -3.51
N VAL A 202 3.65 6.32 -4.25
CA VAL A 202 2.87 6.34 -5.50
C VAL A 202 3.81 6.34 -6.70
N ILE A 203 3.62 5.35 -7.56
CA ILE A 203 4.39 5.20 -8.81
C ILE A 203 3.46 5.39 -10.00
N VAL A 204 3.83 6.29 -10.89
CA VAL A 204 3.09 6.56 -12.14
C VAL A 204 4.08 6.59 -13.29
N ALA A 205 3.82 5.81 -14.34
CA ALA A 205 4.67 5.72 -15.54
C ALA A 205 6.17 5.52 -15.22
N GLY A 206 6.47 4.64 -14.25
CA GLY A 206 7.83 4.32 -13.82
C GLY A 206 8.51 5.39 -12.96
N ARG A 207 7.82 6.45 -12.56
CA ARG A 207 8.36 7.53 -11.74
C ARG A 207 7.70 7.59 -10.36
N HIS A 208 8.44 8.04 -9.38
CA HIS A 208 7.93 8.31 -8.05
C HIS A 208 7.13 9.63 -8.08
N ALA A 209 5.83 9.54 -7.85
CA ALA A 209 4.91 10.67 -7.96
C ALA A 209 4.59 11.33 -6.61
N ALA A 210 4.50 10.54 -5.54
CA ALA A 210 4.20 11.05 -4.19
C ALA A 210 4.61 10.02 -3.12
N SER A 211 4.91 10.52 -1.93
CA SER A 211 5.27 9.74 -0.75
C SER A 211 4.65 10.35 0.51
N GLY A 212 4.15 9.52 1.42
CA GLY A 212 3.68 9.96 2.74
C GLY A 212 2.33 9.39 3.16
N ASP A 213 1.72 10.04 4.13
CA ASP A 213 0.31 9.82 4.50
C ASP A 213 -0.59 10.43 3.42
N PHE A 214 -1.51 9.65 2.84
CA PHE A 214 -2.34 10.10 1.71
C PHE A 214 -3.24 11.30 2.07
N ARG A 215 -3.70 11.41 3.32
CA ARG A 215 -4.47 12.57 3.79
C ARG A 215 -3.63 13.83 3.83
N LYS A 216 -2.36 13.70 4.26
CA LYS A 216 -1.41 14.82 4.22
C LYS A 216 -1.08 15.21 2.78
N ILE A 217 -0.88 14.23 1.88
CA ILE A 217 -0.65 14.48 0.46
C ILE A 217 -1.83 15.26 -0.11
N ARG A 218 -3.08 14.84 0.16
CA ARG A 218 -4.27 15.55 -0.35
C ARG A 218 -4.34 17.00 0.13
N ARG A 219 -4.03 17.28 1.39
CA ARG A 219 -4.05 18.63 1.95
C ARG A 219 -2.99 19.55 1.35
N LEU A 220 -1.89 18.99 0.83
CA LEU A 220 -0.83 19.75 0.16
C LEU A 220 -1.09 19.99 -1.33
N MET A 221 -2.11 19.35 -1.92
CA MET A 221 -2.49 19.56 -3.31
C MET A 221 -3.31 20.86 -3.46
N THR A 222 -2.63 21.98 -3.68
CA THR A 222 -3.25 23.31 -3.80
C THR A 222 -3.76 23.63 -5.20
N ASP A 223 -3.40 22.84 -6.20
CA ASP A 223 -3.83 22.97 -7.60
C ASP A 223 -5.24 22.40 -7.87
N ARG A 224 -5.83 21.74 -6.89
CA ARG A 224 -7.18 21.19 -6.94
C ARG A 224 -8.02 21.70 -5.77
N PRO A 225 -9.26 22.18 -5.99
CA PRO A 225 -10.14 22.61 -4.91
C PRO A 225 -10.44 21.44 -3.97
N HIS A 226 -10.58 21.74 -2.69
CA HIS A 226 -11.00 20.76 -1.68
C HIS A 226 -12.52 20.67 -1.63
N ILE A 227 -13.04 19.46 -1.67
CA ILE A 227 -14.48 19.21 -1.64
C ILE A 227 -14.92 18.89 -0.21
N PHE A 228 -15.84 19.69 0.33
CA PHE A 228 -16.46 19.45 1.62
C PHE A 228 -17.94 19.10 1.45
N LEU A 229 -18.42 18.15 2.26
CA LEU A 229 -19.83 17.91 2.49
C LEU A 229 -20.21 18.59 3.80
N VAL A 230 -21.15 19.53 3.75
CA VAL A 230 -21.62 20.28 4.91
C VAL A 230 -23.11 20.04 5.05
N ARG A 231 -23.56 19.71 6.26
CA ARG A 231 -24.98 19.63 6.60
C ARG A 231 -25.29 20.68 7.65
N SER A 232 -26.40 21.39 7.46
CA SER A 232 -26.77 22.50 8.33
C SER A 232 -28.28 22.54 8.57
N SER A 233 -28.71 23.46 9.42
CA SER A 233 -30.14 23.72 9.68
C SER A 233 -30.82 24.40 8.47
N ASP A 234 -30.08 25.09 7.62
CA ASP A 234 -30.54 25.71 6.36
C ASP A 234 -29.39 25.75 5.34
N ASP A 235 -29.32 24.69 4.54
CA ASP A 235 -28.25 24.54 3.55
C ASP A 235 -28.30 25.61 2.43
N ARG A 236 -29.49 26.15 2.11
CA ARG A 236 -29.60 27.22 1.10
C ARG A 236 -29.06 28.53 1.60
N ARG A 237 -29.39 28.89 2.84
CA ARG A 237 -28.91 30.11 3.49
C ARG A 237 -27.38 30.05 3.69
N LEU A 238 -26.88 28.90 4.11
CA LEU A 238 -25.44 28.67 4.26
C LEU A 238 -24.72 28.76 2.91
N ALA A 239 -25.30 28.17 1.84
CA ALA A 239 -24.73 28.25 0.48
C ALA A 239 -24.54 29.68 0.01
N ALA A 240 -25.58 30.52 0.19
CA ALA A 240 -25.52 31.94 -0.18
C ALA A 240 -24.43 32.68 0.61
N ALA A 241 -24.29 32.42 1.92
CA ALA A 241 -23.29 33.05 2.76
C ALA A 241 -21.86 32.64 2.39
N VAL A 242 -21.63 31.34 2.11
CA VAL A 242 -20.32 30.80 1.70
C VAL A 242 -19.88 31.36 0.34
N ILE A 243 -20.83 31.52 -0.61
CA ILE A 243 -20.54 32.16 -1.92
C ILE A 243 -20.20 33.63 -1.74
N ALA A 244 -20.96 34.34 -0.91
CA ALA A 244 -20.76 35.76 -0.66
C ALA A 244 -19.42 36.09 -0.01
N ASP A 245 -18.92 35.19 0.89
CA ASP A 245 -17.61 35.31 1.50
C ASP A 245 -16.43 35.08 0.54
N GLY A 246 -16.66 34.40 -0.58
CA GLY A 246 -15.62 34.08 -1.55
C GLY A 246 -14.63 32.99 -1.11
N SER A 247 -14.92 32.25 -0.06
CA SER A 247 -14.08 31.13 0.42
C SER A 247 -14.28 29.84 -0.38
N ALA A 248 -15.35 29.76 -1.17
CA ALA A 248 -15.65 28.65 -2.07
C ALA A 248 -15.59 29.07 -3.53
N ARG A 249 -15.12 28.14 -4.38
CA ARG A 249 -15.14 28.25 -5.84
C ARG A 249 -16.50 27.91 -6.42
N SER A 250 -17.13 26.90 -5.86
CA SER A 250 -18.48 26.47 -6.21
C SER A 250 -19.19 25.89 -4.99
N VAL A 251 -20.52 25.96 -5.03
CA VAL A 251 -21.39 25.39 -3.99
C VAL A 251 -22.57 24.74 -4.68
N GLN A 252 -22.83 23.47 -4.34
CA GLN A 252 -23.89 22.67 -4.91
C GLN A 252 -24.76 22.06 -3.80
N LEU A 253 -26.08 22.24 -3.90
CA LEU A 253 -27.05 21.53 -3.06
C LEU A 253 -27.23 20.11 -3.57
N THR A 254 -27.08 19.14 -2.69
CA THR A 254 -27.26 17.71 -2.98
C THR A 254 -28.24 17.07 -1.99
N ASP A 255 -28.70 15.86 -2.26
CA ASP A 255 -29.55 15.11 -1.32
C ASP A 255 -28.84 14.79 0.03
N LYS A 256 -27.50 14.86 0.04
CA LYS A 256 -26.68 14.59 1.24
C LYS A 256 -26.32 15.85 2.03
N GLY A 257 -26.64 17.04 1.51
CA GLY A 257 -26.27 18.33 2.08
C GLY A 257 -25.62 19.25 1.06
N LEU A 258 -24.87 20.21 1.53
CA LEU A 258 -24.17 21.21 0.74
C LEU A 258 -22.79 20.69 0.36
N GLN A 259 -22.51 20.50 -0.92
CA GLN A 259 -21.18 20.24 -1.42
C GLN A 259 -20.49 21.56 -1.76
N VAL A 260 -19.32 21.79 -1.15
CA VAL A 260 -18.56 23.03 -1.28
C VAL A 260 -17.18 22.73 -1.86
N GLU A 261 -16.83 23.35 -2.98
CA GLU A 261 -15.47 23.36 -3.50
C GLU A 261 -14.69 24.54 -2.90
N ALA A 262 -13.93 24.27 -1.87
CA ALA A 262 -13.12 25.29 -1.21
C ALA A 262 -11.80 25.53 -1.94
N VAL A 263 -11.38 26.80 -2.04
CA VAL A 263 -10.11 27.17 -2.69
C VAL A 263 -8.92 26.74 -1.83
N ASP A 264 -9.05 26.90 -0.51
CA ASP A 264 -8.02 26.59 0.47
C ASP A 264 -8.65 25.86 1.66
N PHE A 265 -8.07 24.69 2.01
CA PHE A 265 -8.58 23.81 3.05
C PHE A 265 -8.58 24.49 4.43
N GLN A 266 -7.44 25.09 4.82
CA GLN A 266 -7.27 25.69 6.14
C GLN A 266 -8.14 26.94 6.30
N ARG A 267 -8.12 27.78 5.31
CA ARG A 267 -8.93 29.02 5.28
C ARG A 267 -10.42 28.70 5.38
N PHE A 268 -10.90 27.77 4.58
CA PHE A 268 -12.32 27.39 4.58
C PHE A 268 -12.76 26.80 5.93
N THR A 269 -12.00 25.87 6.48
CA THR A 269 -12.34 25.23 7.77
C THR A 269 -12.32 26.22 8.95
N TRP A 270 -11.49 27.25 8.85
CA TRP A 270 -11.44 28.32 9.86
C TRP A 270 -12.60 29.34 9.72
N LEU A 271 -12.96 29.71 8.47
CA LEU A 271 -14.02 30.68 8.18
C LEU A 271 -15.43 30.08 8.33
N LEU A 272 -15.66 28.84 7.96
CA LEU A 272 -16.98 28.23 7.93
C LEU A 272 -17.78 28.36 9.24
N PRO A 273 -17.20 28.19 10.47
CA PRO A 273 -17.92 28.42 11.72
C PRO A 273 -18.32 29.89 11.94
N GLN A 274 -17.57 30.85 11.38
CA GLN A 274 -17.90 32.27 11.45
C GLN A 274 -19.04 32.60 10.49
N ILE A 275 -18.91 32.19 9.23
CA ILE A 275 -19.96 32.34 8.20
C ILE A 275 -21.29 31.75 8.69
N SER A 276 -21.25 30.59 9.29
CA SER A 276 -22.42 29.90 9.84
C SER A 276 -23.12 30.71 10.95
N ARG A 277 -22.34 31.29 11.86
CA ARG A 277 -22.87 32.16 12.94
C ARG A 277 -23.47 33.45 12.39
N ASP A 278 -22.79 34.11 11.47
CA ASP A 278 -23.24 35.37 10.86
C ASP A 278 -24.51 35.16 10.01
N ALA A 279 -24.65 33.95 9.42
CA ALA A 279 -25.84 33.57 8.72
C ALA A 279 -26.97 33.02 9.63
N ASP A 280 -26.77 32.91 10.93
CA ASP A 280 -27.71 32.28 11.91
C ASP A 280 -28.11 30.84 11.49
N VAL A 281 -27.13 30.06 11.04
CA VAL A 281 -27.30 28.66 10.60
C VAL A 281 -26.48 27.76 11.52
N ARG A 282 -27.05 26.62 11.95
CA ARG A 282 -26.33 25.62 12.78
C ARG A 282 -25.69 24.57 11.84
N LEU A 283 -24.40 24.31 12.06
CA LEU A 283 -23.70 23.21 11.40
C LEU A 283 -23.99 21.90 12.14
N TRP A 284 -24.36 20.86 11.41
CA TRP A 284 -24.57 19.51 11.93
C TRP A 284 -23.40 18.59 11.63
N GLU A 285 -22.85 18.73 10.42
CA GLU A 285 -21.75 17.90 9.94
C GLU A 285 -20.89 18.71 8.97
N VAL A 286 -19.60 18.57 9.11
CA VAL A 286 -18.60 19.08 8.15
C VAL A 286 -17.58 17.98 7.92
N SER A 287 -17.55 17.43 6.74
CA SER A 287 -16.61 16.37 6.37
C SER A 287 -15.96 16.67 5.03
N PRO A 288 -14.64 16.47 4.87
CA PRO A 288 -14.03 16.50 3.57
C PRO A 288 -14.51 15.28 2.75
N ALA A 289 -14.98 15.54 1.53
CA ALA A 289 -15.52 14.49 0.65
C ALA A 289 -14.47 13.93 -0.31
N ASP A 290 -13.28 14.54 -0.40
CA ASP A 290 -12.22 14.18 -1.32
C ASP A 290 -10.87 13.88 -0.66
N GLU A 291 -10.86 13.58 0.64
CA GLU A 291 -9.68 13.09 1.36
C GLU A 291 -9.48 11.56 1.21
N SER A 292 -10.28 10.87 0.39
CA SER A 292 -10.07 9.45 0.11
C SER A 292 -8.79 9.24 -0.71
N LEU A 293 -8.19 8.07 -0.55
CA LEU A 293 -7.03 7.68 -1.35
C LEU A 293 -7.36 7.65 -2.85
N GLU A 294 -8.61 7.33 -3.22
CA GLU A 294 -9.11 7.34 -4.60
C GLU A 294 -9.03 8.74 -5.21
N SER A 295 -9.46 9.77 -4.48
CA SER A 295 -9.37 11.16 -4.93
C SER A 295 -7.92 11.58 -5.14
N VAL A 296 -7.04 11.29 -4.17
CA VAL A 296 -5.60 11.59 -4.28
C VAL A 296 -4.98 10.89 -5.48
N PHE A 297 -5.27 9.61 -5.65
CA PHE A 297 -4.72 8.80 -6.73
C PHE A 297 -5.21 9.28 -8.10
N SER A 298 -6.50 9.56 -8.26
CA SER A 298 -7.05 10.08 -9.51
C SER A 298 -6.40 11.41 -9.93
N TYR A 299 -6.12 12.28 -8.97
CA TYR A 299 -5.44 13.55 -9.22
C TYR A 299 -3.96 13.39 -9.64
N LEU A 300 -3.26 12.39 -9.09
CA LEU A 300 -1.87 12.11 -9.43
C LEU A 300 -1.71 11.42 -10.81
N VAL A 301 -2.67 10.57 -11.17
CA VAL A 301 -2.63 9.83 -12.46
C VAL A 301 -3.13 10.66 -13.63
N ALA A 302 -3.99 11.66 -13.40
CA ALA A 302 -4.51 12.56 -14.44
C ALA A 302 -3.51 13.65 -14.90
N ARG A 303 -2.29 13.64 -14.35
CA ARG A 303 -1.16 14.46 -14.81
C ARG A 303 -0.33 13.74 -15.85
#